data_effa0bf0af09868797273010425f0381
#
_entry.id   effa0bf0af09868797273010425f0381
#
_cell.length_a   1.000
_cell.length_b   1.000
_cell.length_c   1.000
_cell.angle_alpha   90.00
_cell.angle_beta   90.00
_cell.angle_gamma   90.00
#
_symmetry.space_group_name_H-M   'P 1'
#
loop_
_entity.id
_entity.type
_entity.pdbx_description
1 polymer ?
#
loop_
_entity_poly.entity_id
_entity_poly.type
_entity_poly.pdbx_seq_one_letter_code
_entity_poly.pdbx_strand_id
1 'polypeptide(L)'
;MKVFLIIFVLISFSLVSNEDSQYAKTIRETAKSMGYQLTEEELETWIERLKSYNSNDIEKFDEDINAFVVEDQISPPAKNKFLFIGSSSIRLWKSLSEDMAPLEVINRGFGGAHIKHINRHFESIVLPYVPKAIIFFCGTNDIAAYNPVEKVKLDFEIFYNRVKRDLPDTKLFVIEIQPSPSRFFQRNLQLKWNDHIEDLAKVDPNLFVINVSETMFTEDGKPRRELYIPDMLHMNPRGYAIWTGKVRDILSANYPIEMGKELPCERLFGCPREFSPSDLQPVVEEMTEEVNT
;
A
#
# COMPACT_ATOMS: atom_id res chain seq x y z
N MET A 1 -10.88 -30.34 -53.02
CA MET A 1 -10.31 -30.68 -51.71
C MET A 1 -9.30 -29.62 -51.24
N LYS A 2 -9.57 -28.33 -51.48
CA LYS A 2 -8.71 -27.21 -51.04
C LYS A 2 -9.49 -26.06 -50.35
N VAL A 3 -10.79 -26.21 -50.13
CA VAL A 3 -11.65 -25.16 -49.53
C VAL A 3 -11.86 -25.36 -48.03
N PHE A 4 -11.58 -26.55 -47.50
CA PHE A 4 -11.78 -26.85 -46.06
C PHE A 4 -10.62 -26.46 -45.15
N LEU A 5 -9.45 -26.10 -45.69
CA LEU A 5 -8.28 -25.76 -44.86
C LEU A 5 -8.22 -24.27 -44.47
N ILE A 6 -8.96 -23.41 -45.20
CA ILE A 6 -8.94 -21.97 -44.96
C ILE A 6 -9.92 -21.57 -43.86
N ILE A 7 -10.98 -22.37 -43.61
CA ILE A 7 -11.98 -22.09 -42.55
C ILE A 7 -11.45 -22.41 -41.16
N PHE A 8 -10.52 -23.39 -41.04
CA PHE A 8 -9.95 -23.74 -39.72
C PHE A 8 -8.90 -22.76 -39.22
N VAL A 9 -8.24 -21.98 -40.08
CA VAL A 9 -7.28 -20.94 -39.69
C VAL A 9 -7.94 -19.63 -39.32
N LEU A 10 -9.16 -19.38 -39.81
CA LEU A 10 -9.91 -18.17 -39.50
C LEU A 10 -10.75 -18.28 -38.22
N ILE A 11 -11.00 -19.49 -37.70
CA ILE A 11 -11.76 -19.71 -36.46
C ILE A 11 -10.85 -19.63 -35.21
N SER A 12 -9.53 -19.81 -35.34
CA SER A 12 -8.59 -19.65 -34.24
C SER A 12 -8.26 -18.20 -33.88
N PHE A 13 -8.67 -17.22 -34.70
CA PHE A 13 -8.39 -15.80 -34.48
C PHE A 13 -9.51 -15.01 -33.77
N SER A 14 -10.63 -15.62 -33.40
CA SER A 14 -11.81 -14.89 -32.94
C SER A 14 -12.30 -15.19 -31.52
N LEU A 15 -11.45 -15.74 -30.64
CA LEU A 15 -11.78 -15.95 -29.22
C LEU A 15 -10.66 -15.49 -28.25
N VAL A 16 -10.01 -14.39 -28.57
CA VAL A 16 -9.27 -13.67 -27.52
C VAL A 16 -10.33 -13.04 -26.62
N SER A 17 -10.45 -13.54 -25.39
CA SER A 17 -11.37 -12.94 -24.41
C SER A 17 -10.96 -11.47 -24.17
N ASN A 18 -11.89 -10.65 -23.74
CA ASN A 18 -11.59 -9.25 -23.39
C ASN A 18 -10.48 -9.17 -22.33
N GLU A 19 -10.40 -10.16 -21.45
CA GLU A 19 -9.36 -10.31 -20.43
C GLU A 19 -7.99 -10.60 -21.06
N ASP A 20 -7.91 -11.52 -22.03
CA ASP A 20 -6.66 -11.82 -22.74
C ASP A 20 -6.12 -10.61 -23.50
N SER A 21 -7.01 -9.81 -24.07
CA SER A 21 -6.66 -8.55 -24.73
C SER A 21 -6.05 -7.54 -23.75
N GLN A 22 -6.54 -7.48 -22.52
CA GLN A 22 -6.01 -6.59 -21.48
C GLN A 22 -4.61 -7.06 -20.98
N TYR A 23 -4.45 -8.37 -20.74
CA TYR A 23 -3.13 -8.93 -20.42
C TYR A 23 -2.11 -8.68 -21.53
N ALA A 24 -2.48 -8.96 -22.78
CA ALA A 24 -1.64 -8.72 -23.94
C ALA A 24 -1.15 -7.27 -24.01
N LYS A 25 -2.04 -6.31 -23.81
CA LYS A 25 -1.71 -4.88 -23.79
C LYS A 25 -0.68 -4.56 -22.70
N THR A 26 -0.93 -4.99 -21.47
CA THR A 26 -0.05 -4.70 -20.31
C THR A 26 1.33 -5.32 -20.50
N ILE A 27 1.39 -6.56 -20.99
CA ILE A 27 2.67 -7.25 -21.23
C ILE A 27 3.47 -6.55 -22.32
N ARG A 28 2.83 -6.17 -23.45
CA ARG A 28 3.50 -5.43 -24.54
C ARG A 28 4.00 -4.07 -24.10
N GLU A 29 3.19 -3.29 -23.35
CA GLU A 29 3.58 -1.98 -22.80
C GLU A 29 4.81 -2.13 -21.88
N THR A 30 4.81 -3.13 -21.01
CA THR A 30 5.93 -3.40 -20.11
C THR A 30 7.19 -3.80 -20.88
N ALA A 31 7.08 -4.74 -21.82
CA ALA A 31 8.21 -5.18 -22.64
C ALA A 31 8.80 -4.00 -23.43
N LYS A 32 7.94 -3.16 -24.02
CA LYS A 32 8.36 -1.96 -24.74
C LYS A 32 9.09 -0.96 -23.83
N SER A 33 8.64 -0.78 -22.59
CA SER A 33 9.32 0.10 -21.63
C SER A 33 10.71 -0.40 -21.25
N MET A 34 10.96 -1.70 -21.38
CA MET A 34 12.24 -2.37 -21.17
C MET A 34 13.11 -2.43 -22.45
N GLY A 35 12.63 -1.87 -23.57
CA GLY A 35 13.32 -1.92 -24.85
C GLY A 35 13.23 -3.27 -25.57
N TYR A 36 12.30 -4.13 -25.17
CA TYR A 36 12.09 -5.47 -25.73
C TYR A 36 10.80 -5.52 -26.57
N GLN A 37 10.85 -6.24 -27.71
CA GLN A 37 9.69 -6.55 -28.54
C GLN A 37 9.37 -8.04 -28.44
N LEU A 38 8.17 -8.36 -27.93
CA LEU A 38 7.69 -9.73 -27.84
C LEU A 38 7.18 -10.23 -29.19
N THR A 39 7.49 -11.48 -29.53
CA THR A 39 6.78 -12.22 -30.55
C THR A 39 5.37 -12.59 -30.08
N GLU A 40 4.46 -12.96 -30.99
CA GLU A 40 3.10 -13.41 -30.62
C GLU A 40 3.16 -14.70 -29.79
N GLU A 41 4.06 -15.63 -30.10
CA GLU A 41 4.24 -16.90 -29.37
C GLU A 41 4.73 -16.65 -27.93
N GLU A 42 5.68 -15.73 -27.73
CA GLU A 42 6.15 -15.34 -26.42
C GLU A 42 5.03 -14.67 -25.62
N LEU A 43 4.23 -13.81 -26.26
CA LEU A 43 3.10 -13.14 -25.64
C LEU A 43 2.04 -14.15 -25.19
N GLU A 44 1.63 -15.10 -26.03
CA GLU A 44 0.69 -16.15 -25.68
C GLU A 44 1.20 -16.99 -24.50
N THR A 45 2.48 -17.37 -24.51
CA THR A 45 3.13 -18.09 -23.42
C THR A 45 3.07 -17.30 -22.11
N TRP A 46 3.31 -16.00 -22.15
CA TRP A 46 3.21 -15.13 -20.97
C TRP A 46 1.79 -15.02 -20.46
N ILE A 47 0.79 -14.86 -21.34
CA ILE A 47 -0.62 -14.79 -20.99
C ILE A 47 -1.06 -16.09 -20.28
N GLU A 48 -0.72 -17.24 -20.82
CA GLU A 48 -1.06 -18.54 -20.22
C GLU A 48 -0.43 -18.72 -18.83
N ARG A 49 0.86 -18.38 -18.68
CA ARG A 49 1.54 -18.42 -17.37
C ARG A 49 0.87 -17.50 -16.34
N LEU A 50 0.51 -16.29 -16.73
CA LEU A 50 -0.14 -15.33 -15.84
C LEU A 50 -1.55 -15.77 -15.44
N LYS A 51 -2.30 -16.35 -16.38
CA LYS A 51 -3.61 -16.94 -16.07
C LYS A 51 -3.49 -18.10 -15.09
N SER A 52 -2.55 -19.02 -15.32
CA SER A 52 -2.29 -20.13 -14.41
C SER A 52 -1.87 -19.63 -13.03
N TYR A 53 -0.97 -18.65 -12.95
CA TYR A 53 -0.56 -18.04 -11.70
C TYR A 53 -1.73 -17.38 -10.96
N ASN A 54 -2.56 -16.62 -11.67
CA ASN A 54 -3.68 -15.89 -11.06
C ASN A 54 -4.88 -16.78 -10.69
N SER A 55 -5.12 -17.89 -11.40
CA SER A 55 -6.25 -18.81 -11.13
C SER A 55 -6.02 -19.70 -9.89
N ASN A 56 -4.77 -20.09 -9.63
CA ASN A 56 -4.42 -21.02 -8.56
C ASN A 56 -4.06 -20.34 -7.23
N ASP A 57 -4.20 -19.02 -7.14
CA ASP A 57 -3.59 -18.21 -6.09
C ASP A 57 -4.58 -17.71 -5.03
N ILE A 58 -5.87 -17.96 -5.21
CA ILE A 58 -6.90 -17.32 -4.35
C ILE A 58 -6.86 -17.82 -2.89
N GLU A 59 -6.45 -19.07 -2.65
CA GLU A 59 -6.37 -19.71 -1.33
C GLU A 59 -4.97 -19.67 -0.71
N LYS A 60 -4.00 -19.14 -1.45
CA LYS A 60 -2.57 -19.12 -1.08
C LYS A 60 -2.28 -18.59 0.33
N PHE A 61 -3.11 -17.71 0.83
CA PHE A 61 -2.90 -17.03 2.10
C PHE A 61 -3.84 -17.50 3.22
N ASP A 62 -4.64 -18.56 2.99
CA ASP A 62 -5.58 -19.06 3.98
C ASP A 62 -4.87 -19.42 5.32
N GLU A 63 -3.64 -19.95 5.27
CA GLU A 63 -2.86 -20.24 6.47
C GLU A 63 -2.40 -18.97 7.21
N ASP A 64 -1.88 -17.96 6.48
CA ASP A 64 -1.48 -16.68 7.08
C ASP A 64 -2.68 -16.00 7.75
N ILE A 65 -3.83 -16.04 7.10
CA ILE A 65 -5.07 -15.44 7.61
C ILE A 65 -5.61 -16.21 8.82
N ASN A 66 -5.57 -17.54 8.77
CA ASN A 66 -5.95 -18.36 9.92
C ASN A 66 -5.05 -18.09 11.14
N ALA A 67 -3.76 -17.81 10.94
CA ALA A 67 -2.88 -17.41 12.03
C ALA A 67 -3.35 -16.11 12.70
N PHE A 68 -3.78 -15.10 11.93
CA PHE A 68 -4.38 -13.88 12.49
C PHE A 68 -5.67 -14.17 13.25
N VAL A 69 -6.55 -15.03 12.72
CA VAL A 69 -7.81 -15.41 13.38
C VAL A 69 -7.54 -16.11 14.71
N VAL A 70 -6.57 -17.02 14.76
CA VAL A 70 -6.17 -17.71 16.00
C VAL A 70 -5.56 -16.74 17.01
N GLU A 71 -4.68 -15.82 16.56
CA GLU A 71 -4.14 -14.76 17.41
C GLU A 71 -5.26 -13.92 18.05
N ASP A 72 -6.24 -13.50 17.24
CA ASP A 72 -7.39 -12.70 17.68
C ASP A 72 -8.31 -13.46 18.63
N GLN A 73 -8.43 -14.79 18.51
CA GLN A 73 -9.17 -15.62 19.44
C GLN A 73 -8.49 -15.70 20.82
N ILE A 74 -7.16 -15.73 20.83
CA ILE A 74 -6.36 -15.78 22.07
C ILE A 74 -6.29 -14.40 22.73
N SER A 75 -6.11 -13.36 21.93
CA SER A 75 -5.97 -11.97 22.39
C SER A 75 -6.75 -11.02 21.48
N PRO A 76 -8.07 -10.92 21.67
CA PRO A 76 -8.90 -10.09 20.81
C PRO A 76 -8.46 -8.62 20.80
N PRO A 77 -8.11 -8.05 19.64
CA PRO A 77 -7.74 -6.64 19.58
C PRO A 77 -8.96 -5.75 19.88
N ALA A 78 -8.72 -4.67 20.58
CA ALA A 78 -9.77 -3.70 20.86
C ALA A 78 -10.27 -3.05 19.55
N LYS A 79 -11.58 -2.79 19.48
CA LYS A 79 -12.19 -2.06 18.36
C LYS A 79 -11.75 -0.59 18.35
N ASN A 80 -12.01 0.08 17.25
CA ASN A 80 -11.68 1.50 17.05
C ASN A 80 -10.18 1.83 17.10
N LYS A 81 -9.32 0.87 16.73
CA LYS A 81 -7.89 1.06 16.57
C LYS A 81 -7.54 1.41 15.12
N PHE A 82 -6.26 1.63 14.87
CA PHE A 82 -5.73 1.94 13.55
C PHE A 82 -5.26 0.64 12.87
N LEU A 83 -5.95 0.23 11.82
CA LEU A 83 -5.64 -1.00 11.09
C LEU A 83 -4.66 -0.71 9.96
N PHE A 84 -3.49 -1.32 10.00
CA PHE A 84 -2.53 -1.36 8.90
C PHE A 84 -2.69 -2.66 8.14
N ILE A 85 -3.12 -2.58 6.88
CA ILE A 85 -3.42 -3.74 6.06
C ILE A 85 -2.74 -3.64 4.69
N GLY A 86 -2.29 -4.77 4.17
CA GLY A 86 -1.66 -4.81 2.87
C GLY A 86 -0.68 -5.96 2.68
N SER A 87 0.32 -5.72 1.85
CA SER A 87 1.29 -6.73 1.45
C SER A 87 2.52 -6.77 2.36
N SER A 88 3.62 -7.33 1.84
CA SER A 88 4.87 -7.51 2.59
C SER A 88 5.42 -6.25 3.23
N SER A 89 5.23 -5.06 2.64
CA SER A 89 5.72 -3.82 3.23
C SER A 89 5.01 -3.48 4.55
N ILE A 90 3.72 -3.82 4.70
CA ILE A 90 3.03 -3.71 5.99
C ILE A 90 3.53 -4.80 6.95
N ARG A 91 3.60 -6.07 6.50
CA ARG A 91 4.07 -7.20 7.32
C ARG A 91 5.48 -6.99 7.88
N LEU A 92 6.38 -6.40 7.08
CA LEU A 92 7.79 -6.20 7.42
C LEU A 92 8.04 -4.91 8.22
N TRP A 93 7.03 -4.09 8.45
CA TRP A 93 7.16 -2.90 9.32
C TRP A 93 7.18 -3.32 10.78
N LYS A 94 8.32 -3.83 11.23
CA LYS A 94 8.47 -4.43 12.57
C LYS A 94 8.37 -3.43 13.72
N SER A 95 8.76 -2.19 13.47
CA SER A 95 8.65 -1.07 14.42
C SER A 95 7.30 -0.35 14.38
N LEU A 96 6.29 -0.87 13.65
CA LEU A 96 5.03 -0.17 13.40
C LEU A 96 4.37 0.35 14.68
N SER A 97 4.27 -0.47 15.72
CA SER A 97 3.64 -0.08 16.98
C SER A 97 4.39 1.07 17.67
N GLU A 98 5.70 1.02 17.63
CA GLU A 98 6.59 2.03 18.19
C GLU A 98 6.57 3.31 17.35
N ASP A 99 6.63 3.15 16.02
CA ASP A 99 6.64 4.26 15.08
C ASP A 99 5.32 5.04 15.08
N MET A 100 4.20 4.39 15.41
CA MET A 100 2.88 5.02 15.47
C MET A 100 2.46 5.41 16.88
N ALA A 101 3.25 5.12 17.92
CA ALA A 101 2.89 5.55 19.28
C ALA A 101 2.56 7.06 19.33
N PRO A 102 1.54 7.47 20.08
CA PRO A 102 0.73 6.71 21.03
C PRO A 102 -0.48 5.96 20.44
N LEU A 103 -0.63 5.90 19.11
CA LEU A 103 -1.76 5.19 18.50
C LEU A 103 -1.64 3.69 18.76
N GLU A 104 -2.77 3.07 19.09
CA GLU A 104 -2.88 1.62 19.13
C GLU A 104 -3.14 1.09 17.72
N VAL A 105 -2.21 0.28 17.20
CA VAL A 105 -2.22 -0.21 15.82
C VAL A 105 -2.41 -1.72 15.76
N ILE A 106 -3.07 -2.18 14.71
CA ILE A 106 -3.23 -3.59 14.35
C ILE A 106 -2.52 -3.78 13.02
N ASN A 107 -1.58 -4.72 12.94
CA ASN A 107 -0.90 -5.08 11.68
C ASN A 107 -1.51 -6.35 11.10
N ARG A 108 -2.11 -6.24 9.92
CA ARG A 108 -2.66 -7.37 9.14
C ARG A 108 -2.06 -7.37 7.72
N GLY A 109 -0.75 -7.17 7.65
CA GLY A 109 0.02 -7.34 6.43
C GLY A 109 0.46 -8.78 6.22
N PHE A 110 0.36 -9.29 4.98
CA PHE A 110 0.84 -10.62 4.61
C PHE A 110 1.62 -10.60 3.29
N GLY A 111 2.68 -11.41 3.23
CA GLY A 111 3.72 -11.29 2.22
C GLY A 111 3.27 -11.72 0.82
N GLY A 112 3.44 -10.87 -0.19
CA GLY A 112 3.07 -11.19 -1.59
C GLY A 112 1.58 -11.00 -1.90
N ALA A 113 0.80 -10.44 -0.98
CA ALA A 113 -0.62 -10.18 -1.17
C ALA A 113 -0.89 -9.31 -2.40
N HIS A 114 -1.94 -9.68 -3.14
CA HIS A 114 -2.64 -8.84 -4.10
C HIS A 114 -3.90 -8.27 -3.46
N ILE A 115 -4.48 -7.24 -4.04
CA ILE A 115 -5.69 -6.62 -3.50
C ILE A 115 -6.86 -7.62 -3.45
N LYS A 116 -6.99 -8.51 -4.46
CA LYS A 116 -7.99 -9.58 -4.48
C LYS A 116 -7.95 -10.48 -3.22
N HIS A 117 -6.76 -10.73 -2.65
CA HIS A 117 -6.61 -11.55 -1.45
C HIS A 117 -7.11 -10.81 -0.21
N ILE A 118 -6.87 -9.50 -0.12
CA ILE A 118 -7.44 -8.67 0.96
C ILE A 118 -8.97 -8.67 0.85
N ASN A 119 -9.52 -8.54 -0.37
CA ASN A 119 -10.96 -8.62 -0.61
C ASN A 119 -11.57 -9.96 -0.18
N ARG A 120 -10.90 -11.07 -0.48
CA ARG A 120 -11.35 -12.42 -0.06
C ARG A 120 -11.49 -12.53 1.46
N HIS A 121 -10.51 -12.00 2.18
CA HIS A 121 -10.41 -12.17 3.63
C HIS A 121 -10.94 -10.97 4.44
N PHE A 122 -11.65 -10.05 3.79
CA PHE A 122 -12.15 -8.83 4.40
C PHE A 122 -12.94 -9.08 5.69
N GLU A 123 -13.81 -10.10 5.71
CA GLU A 123 -14.60 -10.49 6.86
C GLU A 123 -13.75 -10.98 8.05
N SER A 124 -12.56 -11.51 7.78
CA SER A 124 -11.67 -12.06 8.81
C SER A 124 -10.65 -11.04 9.33
N ILE A 125 -10.12 -10.15 8.45
CA ILE A 125 -8.98 -9.29 8.78
C ILE A 125 -9.25 -7.79 8.68
N VAL A 126 -10.48 -7.37 8.42
CA VAL A 126 -10.88 -5.95 8.39
C VAL A 126 -12.12 -5.72 9.24
N LEU A 127 -13.21 -6.39 8.90
CA LEU A 127 -14.53 -6.14 9.50
C LEU A 127 -14.57 -6.34 11.03
N PRO A 128 -13.93 -7.38 11.62
CA PRO A 128 -14.03 -7.64 13.06
C PRO A 128 -13.47 -6.50 13.94
N TYR A 129 -12.53 -5.71 13.41
CA TYR A 129 -11.85 -4.65 14.18
C TYR A 129 -12.64 -3.35 14.26
N VAL A 130 -13.62 -3.14 13.37
CA VAL A 130 -14.36 -1.86 13.26
C VAL A 130 -13.37 -0.69 13.43
N PRO A 131 -12.34 -0.60 12.56
CA PRO A 131 -11.21 0.29 12.80
C PRO A 131 -11.63 1.76 12.68
N LYS A 132 -11.01 2.65 13.48
CA LYS A 132 -11.17 4.11 13.36
C LYS A 132 -10.58 4.60 12.03
N ALA A 133 -9.47 4.02 11.62
CA ALA A 133 -8.81 4.28 10.35
C ALA A 133 -8.19 3.00 9.79
N ILE A 134 -8.17 2.89 8.47
CA ILE A 134 -7.44 1.87 7.74
C ILE A 134 -6.28 2.54 7.01
N ILE A 135 -5.05 2.06 7.22
CA ILE A 135 -3.87 2.44 6.45
C ILE A 135 -3.55 1.27 5.52
N PHE A 136 -3.73 1.52 4.23
CA PHE A 136 -3.70 0.49 3.19
C PHE A 136 -2.46 0.64 2.32
N PHE A 137 -1.74 -0.47 2.09
CA PHE A 137 -0.68 -0.56 1.08
C PHE A 137 -0.71 -1.88 0.35
N CYS A 138 -1.22 -1.90 -0.87
CA CYS A 138 -1.23 -3.04 -1.78
C CYS A 138 -1.29 -2.56 -3.24
N GLY A 139 -1.14 -3.47 -4.22
CA GLY A 139 -1.21 -3.17 -5.65
C GLY A 139 0.13 -3.32 -6.38
N THR A 140 1.25 -3.14 -5.69
CA THR A 140 2.58 -3.31 -6.33
C THR A 140 2.85 -4.75 -6.76
N ASN A 141 2.33 -5.77 -6.04
CA ASN A 141 2.44 -7.17 -6.45
C ASN A 141 1.54 -7.50 -7.63
N ASP A 142 0.35 -6.90 -7.64
CA ASP A 142 -0.62 -7.02 -8.74
C ASP A 142 0.01 -6.55 -10.05
N ILE A 143 0.63 -5.37 -10.05
CA ILE A 143 1.34 -4.81 -11.20
C ILE A 143 2.56 -5.65 -11.55
N ALA A 144 3.32 -6.12 -10.57
CA ALA A 144 4.49 -6.97 -10.80
C ALA A 144 4.13 -8.34 -11.41
N ALA A 145 2.93 -8.84 -11.12
CA ALA A 145 2.35 -10.03 -11.74
C ALA A 145 1.70 -9.73 -13.10
N TYR A 146 1.96 -8.57 -13.70
CA TYR A 146 1.44 -8.13 -15.00
C TYR A 146 -0.09 -8.07 -15.08
N ASN A 147 -0.80 -7.97 -13.94
CA ASN A 147 -2.22 -7.69 -14.00
C ASN A 147 -2.46 -6.35 -14.69
N PRO A 148 -3.46 -6.27 -15.59
CA PRO A 148 -3.86 -5.00 -16.18
C PRO A 148 -4.16 -3.96 -15.09
N VAL A 149 -3.65 -2.75 -15.24
CA VAL A 149 -3.85 -1.68 -14.24
C VAL A 149 -5.35 -1.45 -13.97
N GLU A 150 -6.20 -1.58 -14.97
CA GLU A 150 -7.66 -1.42 -14.83
C GLU A 150 -8.26 -2.52 -13.92
N LYS A 151 -7.70 -3.74 -13.95
CA LYS A 151 -8.10 -4.79 -13.01
C LYS A 151 -7.66 -4.45 -11.58
N VAL A 152 -6.44 -3.95 -11.42
CA VAL A 152 -5.91 -3.55 -10.09
C VAL A 152 -6.75 -2.42 -9.50
N LYS A 153 -7.17 -1.45 -10.32
CA LYS A 153 -8.09 -0.38 -9.92
C LYS A 153 -9.43 -0.94 -9.48
N LEU A 154 -10.02 -1.84 -10.27
CA LEU A 154 -11.29 -2.48 -9.94
C LEU A 154 -11.21 -3.27 -8.63
N ASP A 155 -10.16 -4.06 -8.42
CA ASP A 155 -9.95 -4.81 -7.18
C ASP A 155 -9.87 -3.85 -5.97
N PHE A 156 -9.25 -2.67 -6.12
CA PHE A 156 -9.24 -1.64 -5.09
C PHE A 156 -10.62 -0.99 -4.88
N GLU A 157 -11.35 -0.69 -5.93
CA GLU A 157 -12.71 -0.14 -5.82
C GLU A 157 -13.65 -1.10 -5.10
N ILE A 158 -13.50 -2.41 -5.29
CA ILE A 158 -14.24 -3.42 -4.51
C ILE A 158 -13.91 -3.27 -3.02
N PHE A 159 -12.65 -3.21 -2.64
CA PHE A 159 -12.22 -2.99 -1.26
C PHE A 159 -12.78 -1.68 -0.69
N TYR A 160 -12.58 -0.59 -1.40
CA TYR A 160 -13.01 0.74 -1.02
C TYR A 160 -14.53 0.83 -0.82
N ASN A 161 -15.33 0.27 -1.75
CA ASN A 161 -16.77 0.27 -1.65
C ASN A 161 -17.27 -0.60 -0.48
N ARG A 162 -16.56 -1.70 -0.15
CA ARG A 162 -16.85 -2.49 1.05
C ARG A 162 -16.58 -1.69 2.32
N VAL A 163 -15.45 -0.99 2.41
CA VAL A 163 -15.15 -0.10 3.55
C VAL A 163 -16.26 0.94 3.71
N LYS A 164 -16.67 1.61 2.64
CA LYS A 164 -17.76 2.62 2.71
C LYS A 164 -19.10 2.04 3.15
N ARG A 165 -19.43 0.84 2.71
CA ARG A 165 -20.71 0.20 3.02
C ARG A 165 -20.75 -0.36 4.43
N ASP A 166 -19.70 -1.09 4.82
CA ASP A 166 -19.67 -1.91 6.03
C ASP A 166 -19.05 -1.19 7.24
N LEU A 167 -18.26 -0.13 6.97
CA LEU A 167 -17.51 0.65 7.96
C LEU A 167 -17.61 2.16 7.66
N PRO A 168 -18.82 2.75 7.62
CA PRO A 168 -19.04 4.11 7.12
C PRO A 168 -18.33 5.22 7.91
N ASP A 169 -17.97 4.97 9.17
CA ASP A 169 -17.25 5.92 10.03
C ASP A 169 -15.73 5.78 9.93
N THR A 170 -15.24 4.76 9.19
CA THR A 170 -13.81 4.48 9.03
C THR A 170 -13.22 5.36 7.94
N LYS A 171 -12.16 6.11 8.26
CA LYS A 171 -11.37 6.80 7.23
C LYS A 171 -10.35 5.84 6.60
N LEU A 172 -10.18 5.93 5.29
CA LEU A 172 -9.24 5.13 4.52
C LEU A 172 -8.04 5.98 4.07
N PHE A 173 -6.85 5.59 4.48
CA PHE A 173 -5.58 6.20 4.10
C PHE A 173 -4.81 5.22 3.21
N VAL A 174 -4.54 5.61 1.98
CA VAL A 174 -3.84 4.76 1.01
C VAL A 174 -2.43 5.29 0.82
N ILE A 175 -1.44 4.48 1.16
CA ILE A 175 -0.05 4.78 0.85
C ILE A 175 0.14 4.52 -0.65
N GLU A 176 0.59 5.52 -1.39
CA GLU A 176 0.88 5.37 -2.82
C GLU A 176 1.96 4.31 -3.07
N ILE A 177 1.95 3.69 -4.24
CA ILE A 177 3.02 2.78 -4.63
C ILE A 177 4.30 3.61 -4.85
N GLN A 178 5.27 3.42 -3.93
CA GLN A 178 6.55 4.09 -4.00
C GLN A 178 7.46 3.49 -5.08
N PRO A 179 8.45 4.25 -5.58
CA PRO A 179 9.45 3.72 -6.48
C PRO A 179 10.37 2.75 -5.75
N SER A 180 10.48 1.51 -6.24
CA SER A 180 11.49 0.56 -5.76
C SER A 180 12.47 0.22 -6.89
N PRO A 181 13.78 0.08 -6.63
CA PRO A 181 14.75 -0.18 -7.70
C PRO A 181 14.42 -1.43 -8.52
N SER A 182 13.97 -2.52 -7.87
CA SER A 182 13.66 -3.78 -8.55
C SER A 182 12.41 -3.74 -9.43
N ARG A 183 11.48 -2.78 -9.20
CA ARG A 183 10.23 -2.64 -9.95
C ARG A 183 10.10 -1.29 -10.66
N PHE A 184 11.19 -0.54 -10.77
CA PHE A 184 11.15 0.79 -11.36
C PHE A 184 10.79 0.78 -12.86
N PHE A 185 11.08 -0.31 -13.55
CA PHE A 185 10.67 -0.51 -14.95
C PHE A 185 9.15 -0.50 -15.16
N GLN A 186 8.35 -0.70 -14.11
CA GLN A 186 6.89 -0.61 -14.15
C GLN A 186 6.35 0.71 -13.56
N ARG A 187 7.20 1.72 -13.34
CA ARG A 187 6.78 2.97 -12.70
C ARG A 187 5.61 3.66 -13.37
N ASN A 188 5.55 3.63 -14.70
CA ASN A 188 4.44 4.18 -15.47
C ASN A 188 3.07 3.54 -15.14
N LEU A 189 3.04 2.24 -14.83
CA LEU A 189 1.83 1.53 -14.41
C LEU A 189 1.48 1.85 -12.95
N GLN A 190 2.50 1.94 -12.09
CA GLN A 190 2.33 2.34 -10.70
C GLN A 190 1.76 3.76 -10.58
N LEU A 191 2.23 4.70 -11.42
CA LEU A 191 1.69 6.06 -11.47
C LEU A 191 0.22 6.08 -11.91
N LYS A 192 -0.16 5.32 -12.93
CA LYS A 192 -1.58 5.21 -13.35
C LYS A 192 -2.49 4.70 -12.22
N TRP A 193 -1.97 3.87 -11.32
CA TRP A 193 -2.70 3.42 -10.14
C TRP A 193 -2.75 4.51 -9.08
N ASN A 194 -1.61 5.16 -8.77
CA ASN A 194 -1.54 6.27 -7.82
C ASN A 194 -2.50 7.41 -8.21
N ASP A 195 -2.47 7.83 -9.49
CA ASP A 195 -3.36 8.87 -10.04
C ASP A 195 -4.84 8.51 -9.83
N HIS A 196 -5.20 7.23 -10.02
CA HIS A 196 -6.57 6.77 -9.80
C HIS A 196 -7.01 6.92 -8.34
N ILE A 197 -6.14 6.59 -7.38
CA ILE A 197 -6.45 6.75 -5.96
C ILE A 197 -6.57 8.24 -5.60
N GLU A 198 -5.71 9.09 -6.17
CA GLU A 198 -5.81 10.55 -6.00
C GLU A 198 -7.13 11.10 -6.56
N ASP A 199 -7.57 10.61 -7.72
CA ASP A 199 -8.85 11.03 -8.31
C ASP A 199 -10.05 10.63 -7.43
N LEU A 200 -10.03 9.44 -6.84
CA LEU A 200 -11.06 9.03 -5.87
C LEU A 200 -11.02 9.91 -4.60
N ALA A 201 -9.84 10.23 -4.10
CA ALA A 201 -9.69 11.06 -2.90
C ALA A 201 -10.14 12.51 -3.08
N LYS A 202 -10.13 13.05 -4.31
CA LYS A 202 -10.66 14.39 -4.62
C LYS A 202 -12.17 14.52 -4.38
N VAL A 203 -12.89 13.40 -4.46
CA VAL A 203 -14.36 13.37 -4.38
C VAL A 203 -14.90 12.69 -3.13
N ASP A 204 -14.06 12.05 -2.32
CA ASP A 204 -14.45 11.41 -1.07
C ASP A 204 -13.67 12.00 0.12
N PRO A 205 -14.34 12.70 1.06
CA PRO A 205 -13.67 13.30 2.22
C PRO A 205 -13.13 12.27 3.23
N ASN A 206 -13.47 11.00 3.10
CA ASN A 206 -12.99 9.92 3.98
C ASN A 206 -11.87 9.08 3.33
N LEU A 207 -11.45 9.40 2.11
CA LEU A 207 -10.31 8.77 1.43
C LEU A 207 -9.14 9.75 1.34
N PHE A 208 -7.98 9.31 1.80
CA PHE A 208 -6.75 10.12 1.85
C PHE A 208 -5.61 9.38 1.16
N VAL A 209 -4.77 10.12 0.44
CA VAL A 209 -3.52 9.58 -0.15
C VAL A 209 -2.33 9.99 0.70
N ILE A 210 -1.45 9.04 0.98
CA ILE A 210 -0.18 9.28 1.68
C ILE A 210 0.94 9.27 0.64
N ASN A 211 1.40 10.47 0.25
CA ASN A 211 2.43 10.64 -0.77
C ASN A 211 3.83 10.44 -0.17
N VAL A 212 4.44 9.32 -0.49
CA VAL A 212 5.77 8.92 0.01
C VAL A 212 6.87 9.02 -1.06
N SER A 213 6.49 8.99 -2.35
CA SER A 213 7.43 8.82 -3.47
C SER A 213 8.42 9.96 -3.60
N GLU A 214 8.01 11.20 -3.41
CA GLU A 214 8.85 12.39 -3.64
C GLU A 214 10.17 12.30 -2.87
N THR A 215 10.12 11.88 -1.61
CA THR A 215 11.30 11.75 -0.74
C THR A 215 12.11 10.48 -1.00
N MET A 216 11.62 9.58 -1.84
CA MET A 216 12.27 8.31 -2.17
C MET A 216 13.01 8.32 -3.51
N PHE A 217 13.08 9.48 -4.16
CA PHE A 217 13.88 9.70 -5.36
C PHE A 217 15.21 10.42 -5.04
N THR A 218 16.21 10.11 -5.85
CA THR A 218 17.43 10.92 -5.98
C THR A 218 17.16 12.16 -6.85
N GLU A 219 18.07 13.13 -6.85
CA GLU A 219 17.96 14.34 -7.68
C GLU A 219 17.88 14.03 -9.19
N ASP A 220 18.48 12.92 -9.64
CA ASP A 220 18.44 12.45 -11.02
C ASP A 220 17.19 11.57 -11.32
N GLY A 221 16.22 11.54 -10.42
CA GLY A 221 14.92 10.88 -10.63
C GLY A 221 14.96 9.36 -10.53
N LYS A 222 15.97 8.78 -9.89
CA LYS A 222 16.05 7.33 -9.66
C LYS A 222 15.63 6.96 -8.25
N PRO A 223 15.14 5.73 -8.01
CA PRO A 223 14.86 5.27 -6.66
C PRO A 223 16.12 5.28 -5.79
N ARG A 224 16.02 5.81 -4.59
CA ARG A 224 17.10 5.86 -3.59
C ARG A 224 17.37 4.46 -3.05
N ARG A 225 18.43 3.82 -3.57
CA ARG A 225 18.78 2.42 -3.27
C ARG A 225 19.09 2.18 -1.78
N GLU A 226 19.63 3.18 -1.09
CA GLU A 226 19.98 3.14 0.33
C GLU A 226 18.77 3.04 1.28
N LEU A 227 17.55 3.13 0.76
CA LEU A 227 16.30 2.96 1.50
C LEU A 227 15.81 1.50 1.53
N TYR A 228 16.47 0.61 0.78
CA TYR A 228 16.02 -0.77 0.56
C TYR A 228 17.04 -1.78 1.10
N ILE A 229 16.55 -2.98 1.41
CA ILE A 229 17.41 -4.12 1.68
C ILE A 229 17.97 -4.67 0.35
N PRO A 230 18.88 -5.67 0.36
CA PRO A 230 19.55 -6.14 -0.85
C PRO A 230 18.64 -6.61 -2.00
N ASP A 231 17.39 -6.99 -1.74
CA ASP A 231 16.42 -7.35 -2.77
C ASP A 231 15.90 -6.14 -3.59
N MET A 232 16.26 -4.91 -3.18
CA MET A 232 15.89 -3.67 -3.87
C MET A 232 14.38 -3.46 -4.00
N LEU A 233 13.58 -4.12 -3.17
CA LEU A 233 12.12 -4.07 -3.12
C LEU A 233 11.62 -3.66 -1.74
N HIS A 234 12.06 -4.37 -0.70
CA HIS A 234 11.61 -4.15 0.65
C HIS A 234 12.46 -3.08 1.34
N MET A 235 11.80 -2.23 2.08
CA MET A 235 12.47 -1.13 2.78
C MET A 235 13.30 -1.63 3.97
N ASN A 236 14.39 -0.94 4.21
CA ASN A 236 15.14 -1.01 5.46
C ASN A 236 14.61 0.05 6.47
N PRO A 237 15.17 0.15 7.69
CA PRO A 237 14.71 1.13 8.68
C PRO A 237 14.70 2.59 8.18
N ARG A 238 15.60 2.99 7.28
CA ARG A 238 15.62 4.34 6.69
C ARG A 238 14.41 4.57 5.78
N GLY A 239 14.02 3.56 5.00
CA GLY A 239 12.82 3.61 4.17
C GLY A 239 11.56 3.70 5.02
N TYR A 240 11.45 2.90 6.09
CA TYR A 240 10.32 2.97 7.01
C TYR A 240 10.26 4.31 7.77
N ALA A 241 11.40 4.95 8.08
CA ALA A 241 11.38 6.28 8.69
C ALA A 241 10.68 7.33 7.82
N ILE A 242 10.80 7.25 6.48
CA ILE A 242 10.06 8.12 5.56
C ILE A 242 8.56 7.84 5.66
N TRP A 243 8.15 6.58 5.63
CA TRP A 243 6.75 6.20 5.79
C TRP A 243 6.20 6.65 7.14
N THR A 244 6.95 6.43 8.22
CA THR A 244 6.60 6.88 9.57
C THR A 244 6.28 8.38 9.58
N GLY A 245 7.16 9.21 9.05
CA GLY A 245 6.94 10.66 8.99
C GLY A 245 5.66 11.02 8.24
N LYS A 246 5.52 10.53 7.00
CA LYS A 246 4.36 10.84 6.14
C LYS A 246 3.03 10.32 6.71
N VAL A 247 3.02 9.10 7.26
CA VAL A 247 1.82 8.53 7.89
C VAL A 247 1.45 9.33 9.14
N ARG A 248 2.41 9.66 10.00
CA ARG A 248 2.17 10.48 11.20
C ARG A 248 1.65 11.86 10.88
N ASP A 249 2.20 12.52 9.86
CA ASP A 249 1.77 13.86 9.44
C ASP A 249 0.26 13.87 9.09
N ILE A 250 -0.17 12.94 8.25
CA ILE A 250 -1.57 12.90 7.82
C ILE A 250 -2.50 12.42 8.94
N LEU A 251 -2.06 11.46 9.78
CA LEU A 251 -2.85 11.01 10.92
C LEU A 251 -2.96 12.10 11.99
N SER A 252 -1.92 12.90 12.23
CA SER A 252 -1.96 14.04 13.16
C SER A 252 -2.98 15.11 12.73
N ALA A 253 -3.09 15.36 11.43
CA ALA A 253 -4.07 16.27 10.87
C ALA A 253 -5.52 15.76 11.03
N ASN A 254 -5.72 14.44 10.98
CA ASN A 254 -7.04 13.81 11.06
C ASN A 254 -7.44 13.36 12.46
N TYR A 255 -6.48 13.09 13.33
CA TYR A 255 -6.66 12.55 14.69
C TYR A 255 -5.74 13.27 15.68
N PRO A 256 -5.88 14.61 15.83
CA PRO A 256 -4.95 15.41 16.66
C PRO A 256 -4.99 15.03 18.13
N ILE A 257 -6.14 14.60 18.66
CA ILE A 257 -6.28 14.20 20.07
C ILE A 257 -5.52 12.89 20.32
N GLU A 258 -5.69 11.91 19.48
CA GLU A 258 -5.04 10.61 19.57
C GLU A 258 -3.53 10.70 19.38
N MET A 259 -3.06 11.64 18.57
CA MET A 259 -1.63 11.89 18.30
C MET A 259 -1.00 12.88 19.31
N GLY A 260 -1.79 13.66 20.02
CA GLY A 260 -1.33 14.74 20.92
C GLY A 260 -0.88 14.29 22.32
N LYS A 261 -1.01 13.00 22.65
CA LYS A 261 -0.43 12.45 23.88
C LYS A 261 1.04 12.19 23.62
N GLU A 262 1.89 13.01 24.20
CA GLU A 262 3.35 13.00 24.22
C GLU A 262 4.03 11.97 23.30
N LEU A 263 4.48 12.43 22.16
CA LEU A 263 5.33 11.63 21.28
C LEU A 263 6.67 11.43 22.01
N PRO A 264 7.21 10.19 22.08
CA PRO A 264 8.58 10.01 22.51
C PRO A 264 9.50 10.79 21.55
N CYS A 265 9.89 11.97 21.95
CA CYS A 265 10.65 12.95 21.16
C CYS A 265 11.97 12.40 20.66
N GLU A 266 12.56 11.42 21.39
CA GLU A 266 13.87 10.83 21.12
C GLU A 266 13.95 10.10 19.76
N ARG A 267 12.82 9.65 19.19
CA ARG A 267 12.80 8.89 17.94
C ARG A 267 12.60 9.73 16.69
N LEU A 268 12.12 10.96 16.83
CA LEU A 268 11.74 11.73 15.65
C LEU A 268 12.83 12.62 15.07
N PHE A 269 13.82 13.09 15.81
CA PHE A 269 14.92 13.95 15.27
C PHE A 269 15.89 14.41 16.37
N GLY A 270 16.15 13.60 17.40
CA GLY A 270 17.07 14.04 18.47
C GLY A 270 16.54 15.25 19.24
N CYS A 271 15.28 15.21 19.60
CA CYS A 271 14.68 16.28 20.40
C CYS A 271 15.46 16.49 21.70
N PRO A 272 15.67 17.73 22.13
CA PRO A 272 16.21 18.01 23.46
C PRO A 272 15.29 17.37 24.52
N ARG A 273 15.89 16.92 25.61
CA ARG A 273 15.20 16.34 26.76
C ARG A 273 13.96 17.12 27.13
N GLU A 274 12.92 16.41 27.59
CA GLU A 274 11.69 16.95 28.14
C GLU A 274 11.97 18.23 28.95
N PHE A 275 11.35 19.33 28.54
CA PHE A 275 11.25 20.50 29.40
C PHE A 275 10.28 20.13 30.53
N SER A 276 10.80 19.89 31.71
CA SER A 276 9.99 19.81 32.93
C SER A 276 9.30 21.18 33.16
N PRO A 277 8.08 21.23 33.70
CA PRO A 277 7.48 22.50 34.15
C PRO A 277 8.39 23.31 35.04
N SER A 278 9.30 22.68 35.79
CA SER A 278 10.38 23.33 36.56
C SER A 278 11.43 24.03 35.73
N ASP A 279 11.63 23.64 34.49
CA ASP A 279 12.65 24.24 33.61
C ASP A 279 12.16 25.55 32.98
N LEU A 280 10.85 25.81 33.04
CA LEU A 280 10.20 27.04 32.53
C LEU A 280 10.07 28.13 33.61
N GLN A 281 10.23 27.81 34.90
CA GLN A 281 10.09 28.79 35.97
C GLN A 281 11.08 29.97 35.95
N PRO A 282 12.37 29.79 35.61
CA PRO A 282 13.32 30.91 35.56
C PRO A 282 12.99 31.94 34.45
N VAL A 283 12.44 31.48 33.31
CA VAL A 283 12.14 32.34 32.17
C VAL A 283 10.90 33.20 32.42
N VAL A 284 9.96 32.73 33.22
CA VAL A 284 8.73 33.49 33.55
C VAL A 284 9.02 34.56 34.60
N GLU A 285 9.92 34.32 35.57
CA GLU A 285 10.34 35.30 36.54
C GLU A 285 11.14 36.46 35.92
N GLU A 286 12.04 36.21 34.95
CA GLU A 286 12.79 37.26 34.24
C GLU A 286 11.85 38.15 33.41
N MET A 287 10.82 37.57 32.77
CA MET A 287 9.86 38.36 31.96
C MET A 287 8.91 39.22 32.80
N THR A 288 8.70 38.90 34.08
CA THR A 288 7.83 39.70 34.96
C THR A 288 8.56 40.86 35.63
N GLU A 289 9.86 40.85 35.77
CA GLU A 289 10.64 41.98 36.28
C GLU A 289 10.85 43.12 35.25
N GLU A 290 10.89 42.81 33.95
CA GLU A 290 11.04 43.86 32.89
C GLU A 290 9.74 44.64 32.62
N VAL A 291 8.55 44.18 33.10
CA VAL A 291 7.28 44.88 32.87
C VAL A 291 6.91 45.83 34.03
N ASN A 292 7.65 45.81 35.17
CA ASN A 292 7.36 46.62 36.35
C ASN A 292 8.43 47.69 36.65
N THR A 293 9.32 48.02 35.70
CA THR A 293 10.18 49.18 35.71
C THR A 293 9.83 50.09 34.52
#